data_43ecea2c095c70906956ba81b6e56a8b
#
_entry.id   43ecea2c095c70906956ba81b6e56a8b
#
_cell.length_a   1.000
_cell.length_b   1.000
_cell.length_c   1.000
_cell.angle_alpha   90.00
_cell.angle_beta   90.00
_cell.angle_gamma   90.00
#
_symmetry.space_group_name_H-M   'P 1'
#
loop_
_entity.id
_entity.type
_entity.pdbx_description
1 polymer ?
#
loop_
_entity_poly.entity_id
_entity_poly.type
_entity_poly.pdbx_seq_one_letter_code
_entity_poly.pdbx_strand_id
1 'polypeptide(L)'
;MKIIDLHNHTNFSYDGHDSAYEVVENAARNGVDIIGITDHQFSIGDRIGEYIAEMERLKEKYKDHITVLCGLEIGTRPRPQDFPAVLSEKLDYCLFESLDDDRAMDLYEFFEWKRLFKCDIGLAHTDIFKLCEKYGVDLLKILKRDNIFWEINFSGNYTYYYDFITSREKQRMISESGIKLSVGSDLHWIGDFDLKRLVQTNELAARLKNPLPLGITY
;
A
#
# COMPACT_ATOMS: atom_id res chain seq x y z
N MET A 1 9.99 -12.06 13.07
CA MET A 1 9.24 -10.93 12.47
C MET A 1 9.31 -11.10 10.97
N LYS A 2 8.20 -11.04 10.29
CA LYS A 2 8.17 -11.05 8.82
C LYS A 2 8.57 -9.69 8.27
N ILE A 3 9.30 -9.67 7.17
CA ILE A 3 9.63 -8.48 6.39
C ILE A 3 8.62 -8.37 5.27
N ILE A 4 7.79 -7.34 5.30
CA ILE A 4 6.76 -7.08 4.29
C ILE A 4 7.06 -5.79 3.55
N ASP A 5 6.76 -5.77 2.26
CA ASP A 5 6.77 -4.60 1.41
C ASP A 5 5.55 -4.65 0.49
N LEU A 6 4.52 -3.86 0.79
CA LEU A 6 3.24 -3.92 0.10
C LEU A 6 3.02 -2.76 -0.87
N HIS A 7 4.10 -2.09 -1.34
CA HIS A 7 3.98 -1.01 -2.31
C HIS A 7 5.21 -0.98 -3.22
N ASN A 8 5.05 -1.54 -4.41
CA ASN A 8 6.10 -1.60 -5.41
C ASN A 8 5.51 -1.45 -6.81
N HIS A 9 6.22 -0.73 -7.67
CA HIS A 9 5.87 -0.49 -9.06
C HIS A 9 6.75 -1.30 -10.01
N THR A 10 6.21 -1.58 -11.18
CA THR A 10 6.89 -2.31 -12.24
C THR A 10 6.72 -1.58 -13.57
N ASN A 11 7.24 -2.14 -14.65
CA ASN A 11 7.06 -1.59 -16.00
C ASN A 11 5.59 -1.68 -16.53
N PHE A 12 4.64 -2.08 -15.70
CA PHE A 12 3.22 -1.84 -15.95
C PHE A 12 2.82 -0.39 -15.61
N SER A 13 3.53 0.25 -14.69
CA SER A 13 3.43 1.70 -14.42
C SER A 13 4.31 2.49 -15.38
N TYR A 14 3.92 3.73 -15.68
CA TYR A 14 4.66 4.62 -16.58
C TYR A 14 6.04 5.03 -16.03
N ASP A 15 6.23 4.94 -14.74
CA ASP A 15 7.41 5.36 -13.97
C ASP A 15 8.15 4.19 -13.31
N GLY A 16 7.62 2.97 -13.40
CA GLY A 16 8.32 1.77 -12.98
C GLY A 16 9.31 1.28 -14.04
N HIS A 17 10.52 0.93 -13.62
CA HIS A 17 11.61 0.60 -14.53
C HIS A 17 11.79 -0.89 -14.78
N ASP A 18 11.53 -1.72 -13.77
CA ASP A 18 11.82 -3.15 -13.80
C ASP A 18 10.56 -3.96 -14.03
N SER A 19 10.72 -5.17 -14.60
CA SER A 19 9.60 -6.10 -14.71
C SER A 19 9.15 -6.62 -13.34
N ALA A 20 7.90 -7.02 -13.23
CA ALA A 20 7.38 -7.63 -12.01
C ALA A 20 8.21 -8.85 -11.56
N TYR A 21 8.73 -9.61 -12.54
CA TYR A 21 9.66 -10.71 -12.24
C TYR A 21 10.93 -10.23 -11.54
N GLU A 22 11.59 -9.19 -12.06
CA GLU A 22 12.83 -8.66 -11.48
C GLU A 22 12.61 -8.09 -10.09
N VAL A 23 11.50 -7.37 -9.87
CA VAL A 23 11.12 -6.82 -8.56
C VAL A 23 10.90 -7.94 -7.54
N VAL A 24 10.11 -8.98 -7.87
CA VAL A 24 9.86 -10.12 -6.99
C VAL A 24 11.13 -10.93 -6.73
N GLU A 25 11.95 -11.17 -7.76
CA GLU A 25 13.22 -11.89 -7.63
C GLU A 25 14.19 -11.12 -6.72
N ASN A 26 14.28 -9.79 -6.86
CA ASN A 26 15.10 -8.96 -5.99
C ASN A 26 14.64 -9.04 -4.54
N ALA A 27 13.35 -8.94 -4.28
CA ALA A 27 12.78 -9.05 -2.94
C ALA A 27 13.06 -10.42 -2.30
N ALA A 28 12.84 -11.51 -3.05
CA ALA A 28 13.10 -12.88 -2.59
C ALA A 28 14.58 -13.09 -2.22
N ARG A 29 15.51 -12.61 -3.06
CA ARG A 29 16.96 -12.70 -2.79
C ARG A 29 17.41 -11.91 -1.57
N ASN A 30 16.69 -10.86 -1.24
CA ASN A 30 16.97 -10.00 -0.08
C ASN A 30 16.21 -10.41 1.19
N GLY A 31 15.50 -11.55 1.17
CA GLY A 31 14.85 -12.11 2.35
C GLY A 31 13.57 -11.37 2.75
N VAL A 32 12.88 -10.75 1.80
CA VAL A 32 11.52 -10.25 1.99
C VAL A 32 10.57 -11.45 2.05
N ASP A 33 9.70 -11.50 3.04
CA ASP A 33 8.75 -12.61 3.22
C ASP A 33 7.48 -12.41 2.39
N ILE A 34 7.02 -11.16 2.25
CA ILE A 34 5.79 -10.83 1.52
C ILE A 34 6.01 -9.55 0.72
N ILE A 35 5.77 -9.63 -0.59
CA ILE A 35 5.83 -8.49 -1.51
C ILE A 35 4.47 -8.27 -2.16
N GLY A 36 4.04 -7.01 -2.25
CA GLY A 36 2.91 -6.58 -3.02
C GLY A 36 3.33 -5.75 -4.22
N ILE A 37 2.81 -6.06 -5.39
CA ILE A 37 2.98 -5.26 -6.59
C ILE A 37 1.71 -4.40 -6.75
N THR A 38 1.88 -3.10 -6.91
CA THR A 38 0.79 -2.10 -6.84
C THR A 38 0.93 -1.04 -7.91
N ASP A 39 1.11 -1.47 -9.15
CA ASP A 39 1.22 -0.54 -10.26
C ASP A 39 0.04 0.41 -10.35
N HIS A 40 0.29 1.61 -10.87
CA HIS A 40 -0.73 2.65 -11.04
C HIS A 40 -1.87 2.20 -11.95
N GLN A 41 -3.08 2.21 -11.43
CA GLN A 41 -4.29 1.80 -12.14
C GLN A 41 -4.45 2.52 -13.50
N PHE A 42 -4.18 3.83 -13.55
CA PHE A 42 -4.32 4.62 -14.78
C PHE A 42 -3.26 4.28 -15.85
N SER A 43 -2.09 3.75 -15.46
CA SER A 43 -1.04 3.30 -16.38
C SER A 43 -1.35 1.94 -17.00
N ILE A 44 -1.94 1.05 -16.22
CA ILE A 44 -2.28 -0.30 -16.65
C ILE A 44 -3.37 -0.27 -17.73
N GLY A 45 -4.42 0.51 -17.54
CA GLY A 45 -5.51 0.64 -18.48
C GLY A 45 -6.06 -0.71 -18.94
N ASP A 46 -6.14 -0.90 -20.26
CA ASP A 46 -6.66 -2.14 -20.87
C ASP A 46 -5.78 -3.37 -20.63
N ARG A 47 -4.54 -3.19 -20.16
CA ARG A 47 -3.61 -4.30 -19.86
C ARG A 47 -3.88 -4.98 -18.52
N ILE A 48 -4.96 -4.65 -17.82
CA ILE A 48 -5.27 -5.21 -16.48
C ILE A 48 -5.34 -6.75 -16.51
N GLY A 49 -5.81 -7.34 -17.58
CA GLY A 49 -5.84 -8.80 -17.75
C GLY A 49 -4.45 -9.42 -17.80
N GLU A 50 -3.51 -8.78 -18.51
CA GLU A 50 -2.11 -9.20 -18.58
C GLU A 50 -1.42 -9.05 -17.23
N TYR A 51 -1.67 -7.94 -16.55
CA TYR A 51 -1.16 -7.67 -15.21
C TYR A 51 -1.56 -8.76 -14.22
N ILE A 52 -2.86 -9.06 -14.11
CA ILE A 52 -3.37 -10.10 -13.21
C ILE A 52 -2.77 -11.47 -13.56
N ALA A 53 -2.69 -11.82 -14.85
CA ALA A 53 -2.11 -13.09 -15.28
C ALA A 53 -0.62 -13.21 -14.93
N GLU A 54 0.14 -12.13 -15.05
CA GLU A 54 1.54 -12.10 -14.63
C GLU A 54 1.67 -12.27 -13.11
N MET A 55 0.83 -11.61 -12.30
CA MET A 55 0.84 -11.77 -10.85
C MET A 55 0.51 -13.22 -10.44
N GLU A 56 -0.48 -13.85 -11.03
CA GLU A 56 -0.81 -15.25 -10.76
C GLU A 56 0.36 -16.20 -11.12
N ARG A 57 1.05 -15.93 -12.23
CA ARG A 57 2.24 -16.67 -12.62
C ARG A 57 3.37 -16.54 -11.61
N LEU A 58 3.58 -15.33 -11.07
CA LEU A 58 4.60 -15.05 -10.06
C LEU A 58 4.24 -15.67 -8.71
N LYS A 59 2.98 -15.59 -8.29
CA LYS A 59 2.47 -16.28 -7.08
C LYS A 59 2.81 -17.77 -7.12
N GLU A 60 2.49 -18.47 -8.22
CA GLU A 60 2.78 -19.90 -8.34
C GLU A 60 4.28 -20.18 -8.41
N LYS A 61 5.05 -19.37 -9.14
CA LYS A 61 6.50 -19.56 -9.29
C LYS A 61 7.24 -19.43 -7.98
N TYR A 62 6.83 -18.47 -7.14
CA TYR A 62 7.56 -18.12 -5.91
C TYR A 62 6.91 -18.64 -4.62
N LYS A 63 5.85 -19.44 -4.70
CA LYS A 63 5.02 -19.89 -3.56
C LYS A 63 5.80 -20.49 -2.38
N ASP A 64 6.96 -21.10 -2.65
CA ASP A 64 7.81 -21.74 -1.63
C ASP A 64 8.92 -20.80 -1.10
N HIS A 65 9.01 -19.58 -1.62
CA HIS A 65 10.10 -18.64 -1.32
C HIS A 65 9.63 -17.32 -0.75
N ILE A 66 8.63 -16.69 -1.37
CA ILE A 66 8.08 -15.40 -0.97
C ILE A 66 6.58 -15.36 -1.31
N THR A 67 5.78 -14.76 -0.45
CA THR A 67 4.38 -14.51 -0.76
C THR A 67 4.27 -13.31 -1.67
N VAL A 68 3.75 -13.50 -2.89
CA VAL A 68 3.47 -12.41 -3.85
C VAL A 68 2.00 -12.04 -3.76
N LEU A 69 1.70 -10.75 -3.65
CA LEU A 69 0.36 -10.20 -3.62
C LEU A 69 0.12 -9.30 -4.84
N CYS A 70 -1.08 -9.42 -5.42
CA CYS A 70 -1.54 -8.62 -6.55
C CYS A 70 -2.35 -7.44 -6.03
N GLY A 71 -1.77 -6.25 -6.02
CA GLY A 71 -2.46 -5.02 -5.66
C GLY A 71 -2.61 -4.06 -6.84
N LEU A 72 -3.20 -2.90 -6.58
CA LEU A 72 -3.18 -1.73 -7.46
C LEU A 72 -3.07 -0.47 -6.63
N GLU A 73 -2.33 0.50 -7.12
CA GLU A 73 -2.41 1.86 -6.61
C GLU A 73 -3.46 2.65 -7.40
N ILE A 74 -4.43 3.19 -6.67
CA ILE A 74 -5.59 3.91 -7.21
C ILE A 74 -5.37 5.41 -7.04
N GLY A 75 -5.27 6.12 -8.17
CA GLY A 75 -5.15 7.56 -8.17
C GLY A 75 -6.40 8.24 -7.57
N THR A 76 -6.17 9.22 -6.70
CA THR A 76 -7.24 10.06 -6.14
C THR A 76 -7.38 11.40 -6.87
N ARG A 77 -6.51 11.64 -7.89
CA ARG A 77 -6.39 12.89 -8.66
C ARG A 77 -6.11 12.64 -10.14
N PRO A 78 -6.98 13.00 -11.06
CA PRO A 78 -8.42 13.21 -10.92
C PRO A 78 -9.13 11.91 -10.55
N ARG A 79 -10.40 11.99 -10.16
CA ARG A 79 -11.22 10.81 -9.84
C ARG A 79 -11.08 9.76 -10.94
N PRO A 80 -10.70 8.52 -10.61
CA PRO A 80 -10.59 7.46 -11.59
C PRO A 80 -11.98 7.09 -12.11
N GLN A 81 -12.31 7.54 -13.32
CA GLN A 81 -13.68 7.41 -13.84
C GLN A 81 -13.99 6.01 -14.38
N ASP A 82 -12.97 5.23 -14.72
CA ASP A 82 -13.14 4.05 -15.57
C ASP A 82 -12.58 2.74 -14.98
N PHE A 83 -12.21 2.71 -13.69
CA PHE A 83 -11.79 1.46 -13.09
C PHE A 83 -13.01 0.57 -12.85
N PRO A 84 -13.15 -0.56 -13.57
CA PRO A 84 -14.25 -1.48 -13.30
C PRO A 84 -14.01 -2.12 -11.94
N ALA A 85 -14.66 -1.63 -10.91
CA ALA A 85 -14.53 -2.12 -9.53
C ALA A 85 -14.75 -3.64 -9.43
N VAL A 86 -15.46 -4.24 -10.39
CA VAL A 86 -15.62 -5.69 -10.52
C VAL A 86 -14.27 -6.42 -10.67
N LEU A 87 -13.25 -5.77 -11.24
CA LEU A 87 -11.91 -6.36 -11.34
C LEU A 87 -11.20 -6.45 -9.99
N SER A 88 -11.65 -5.68 -8.99
CA SER A 88 -11.09 -5.76 -7.64
C SER A 88 -11.29 -7.13 -6.98
N GLU A 89 -12.24 -7.95 -7.46
CA GLU A 89 -12.41 -9.33 -7.00
C GLU A 89 -11.21 -10.23 -7.31
N LYS A 90 -10.36 -9.83 -8.26
CA LYS A 90 -9.14 -10.55 -8.66
C LYS A 90 -7.88 -10.00 -8.04
N LEU A 91 -8.01 -8.96 -7.23
CA LEU A 91 -6.90 -8.33 -6.53
C LEU A 91 -6.92 -8.73 -5.06
N ASP A 92 -5.73 -8.82 -4.47
CA ASP A 92 -5.63 -9.03 -3.03
C ASP A 92 -5.98 -7.74 -2.27
N TYR A 93 -5.58 -6.57 -2.81
CA TYR A 93 -5.87 -5.26 -2.20
C TYR A 93 -5.73 -4.11 -3.20
N CYS A 94 -6.18 -2.91 -2.77
CA CYS A 94 -5.90 -1.65 -3.46
C CYS A 94 -5.39 -0.61 -2.47
N LEU A 95 -4.45 0.21 -2.92
CA LEU A 95 -3.94 1.38 -2.20
C LEU A 95 -4.51 2.65 -2.84
N PHE A 96 -5.21 3.48 -2.07
CA PHE A 96 -5.62 4.81 -2.51
C PHE A 96 -4.53 5.81 -2.16
N GLU A 97 -3.94 6.46 -3.17
CA GLU A 97 -2.79 7.31 -3.00
C GLU A 97 -3.15 8.73 -2.54
N SER A 98 -2.30 9.33 -1.69
CA SER A 98 -2.26 10.78 -1.41
C SER A 98 -3.63 11.42 -1.14
N LEU A 99 -4.51 10.77 -0.36
CA LEU A 99 -5.87 11.28 -0.09
C LEU A 99 -5.87 12.63 0.65
N ASP A 100 -4.76 13.00 1.27
CA ASP A 100 -4.57 14.28 1.96
C ASP A 100 -4.14 15.43 1.03
N ASP A 101 -3.91 15.18 -0.26
CA ASP A 101 -3.65 16.25 -1.23
C ASP A 101 -4.90 17.11 -1.47
N ASP A 102 -4.68 18.40 -1.72
CA ASP A 102 -5.78 19.36 -1.89
C ASP A 102 -6.60 19.13 -3.18
N ARG A 103 -6.05 18.40 -4.16
CA ARG A 103 -6.71 18.02 -5.41
C ARG A 103 -7.31 16.61 -5.37
N ALA A 104 -7.08 15.87 -4.28
CA ALA A 104 -7.65 14.54 -4.13
C ALA A 104 -9.17 14.59 -3.98
N MET A 105 -9.83 13.47 -4.25
CA MET A 105 -11.24 13.29 -3.87
C MET A 105 -11.41 13.55 -2.37
N ASP A 106 -12.56 14.03 -1.98
CA ASP A 106 -12.85 14.22 -0.56
C ASP A 106 -13.16 12.89 0.17
N LEU A 107 -13.22 12.93 1.50
CA LEU A 107 -13.49 11.71 2.28
C LEU A 107 -14.86 11.10 1.98
N TYR A 108 -15.88 11.89 1.63
CA TYR A 108 -17.18 11.36 1.27
C TYR A 108 -17.11 10.56 -0.04
N GLU A 109 -16.49 11.15 -1.06
CA GLU A 109 -16.25 10.48 -2.34
C GLU A 109 -15.40 9.21 -2.18
N PHE A 110 -14.35 9.26 -1.35
CA PHE A 110 -13.52 8.09 -1.05
C PHE A 110 -14.35 6.94 -0.46
N PHE A 111 -15.21 7.23 0.53
CA PHE A 111 -16.04 6.19 1.14
C PHE A 111 -17.12 5.64 0.21
N GLU A 112 -17.67 6.46 -0.70
CA GLU A 112 -18.57 5.97 -1.76
C GLU A 112 -17.81 5.07 -2.75
N TRP A 113 -16.61 5.45 -3.14
CA TRP A 113 -15.76 4.65 -4.02
C TRP A 113 -15.36 3.32 -3.40
N LYS A 114 -14.87 3.36 -2.17
CA LYS A 114 -14.47 2.18 -1.41
C LYS A 114 -15.53 1.08 -1.42
N ARG A 115 -16.81 1.43 -1.37
CA ARG A 115 -17.92 0.45 -1.37
C ARG A 115 -18.01 -0.38 -2.64
N LEU A 116 -17.43 0.09 -3.73
CA LEU A 116 -17.43 -0.61 -5.00
C LEU A 116 -16.36 -1.71 -5.07
N PHE A 117 -15.32 -1.62 -4.23
CA PHE A 117 -14.22 -2.56 -4.21
C PHE A 117 -14.54 -3.79 -3.36
N LYS A 118 -14.06 -4.96 -3.80
CA LYS A 118 -14.24 -6.26 -3.15
C LYS A 118 -12.99 -6.80 -2.47
N CYS A 119 -11.83 -6.19 -2.74
CA CYS A 119 -10.57 -6.49 -2.08
C CYS A 119 -10.36 -5.63 -0.84
N ASP A 120 -9.32 -5.92 -0.08
CA ASP A 120 -8.88 -5.06 1.04
C ASP A 120 -8.42 -3.70 0.53
N ILE A 121 -8.66 -2.65 1.32
CA ILE A 121 -8.33 -1.27 0.96
C ILE A 121 -7.32 -0.70 1.95
N GLY A 122 -6.29 -0.03 1.41
CA GLY A 122 -5.33 0.75 2.16
C GLY A 122 -5.22 2.20 1.67
N LEU A 123 -4.60 3.03 2.50
CA LEU A 123 -4.22 4.40 2.14
C LEU A 123 -2.70 4.45 1.98
N ALA A 124 -2.24 4.73 0.74
CA ALA A 124 -0.84 4.90 0.42
C ALA A 124 -0.39 6.34 0.66
N HIS A 125 0.83 6.49 1.17
CA HIS A 125 1.51 7.76 1.43
C HIS A 125 0.57 8.95 1.77
N THR A 126 -0.41 8.69 2.63
CA THR A 126 -1.44 9.63 3.07
C THR A 126 -1.20 10.08 4.52
N ASP A 127 -1.15 11.40 4.76
CA ASP A 127 -1.15 11.94 6.12
C ASP A 127 -2.54 11.91 6.74
N ILE A 128 -2.84 10.83 7.45
CA ILE A 128 -4.14 10.65 8.12
C ILE A 128 -4.38 11.65 9.25
N PHE A 129 -3.33 12.22 9.85
CA PHE A 129 -3.46 13.25 10.89
C PHE A 129 -3.90 14.57 10.28
N LYS A 130 -3.34 14.95 9.12
CA LYS A 130 -3.80 16.10 8.34
C LYS A 130 -5.27 15.95 7.94
N LEU A 131 -5.70 14.75 7.55
CA LEU A 131 -7.11 14.47 7.25
C LEU A 131 -8.02 14.59 8.48
N CYS A 132 -7.57 14.12 9.66
CA CYS A 132 -8.32 14.31 10.92
C CYS A 132 -8.56 15.80 11.19
N GLU A 133 -7.55 16.63 11.03
CA GLU A 133 -7.64 18.08 11.23
C GLU A 133 -8.54 18.74 10.18
N LYS A 134 -8.31 18.42 8.91
CA LYS A 134 -9.05 19.01 7.77
C LYS A 134 -10.56 18.78 7.87
N TYR A 135 -10.97 17.59 8.29
CA TYR A 135 -12.39 17.21 8.32
C TYR A 135 -13.02 17.23 9.71
N GLY A 136 -12.24 17.44 10.76
CA GLY A 136 -12.73 17.46 12.14
C GLY A 136 -13.31 16.11 12.60
N VAL A 137 -12.77 14.99 12.08
CA VAL A 137 -13.26 13.65 12.35
C VAL A 137 -12.19 12.76 12.99
N ASP A 138 -12.61 11.78 13.77
CA ASP A 138 -11.74 10.71 14.26
C ASP A 138 -11.56 9.64 13.16
N LEU A 139 -10.67 9.96 12.21
CA LEU A 139 -10.43 9.08 11.06
C LEU A 139 -9.88 7.72 11.50
N LEU A 140 -9.09 7.64 12.58
CA LEU A 140 -8.56 6.37 13.08
C LEU A 140 -9.68 5.39 13.45
N LYS A 141 -10.73 5.88 14.13
CA LYS A 141 -11.91 5.05 14.42
C LYS A 141 -12.63 4.60 13.15
N ILE A 142 -12.74 5.49 12.16
CA ILE A 142 -13.39 5.19 10.89
C ILE A 142 -12.60 4.11 10.13
N LEU A 143 -11.28 4.27 10.00
CA LEU A 143 -10.41 3.30 9.32
C LEU A 143 -10.49 1.92 9.98
N LYS A 144 -10.47 1.87 11.32
CA LYS A 144 -10.63 0.61 12.07
C LYS A 144 -11.98 -0.04 11.82
N ARG A 145 -13.09 0.73 11.93
CA ARG A 145 -14.46 0.23 11.71
C ARG A 145 -14.64 -0.34 10.31
N ASP A 146 -14.09 0.35 9.31
CA ASP A 146 -14.27 0.02 7.90
C ASP A 146 -13.19 -0.90 7.36
N ASN A 147 -12.30 -1.40 8.25
CA ASN A 147 -11.21 -2.32 7.93
C ASN A 147 -10.24 -1.78 6.86
N ILE A 148 -9.99 -0.46 6.86
CA ILE A 148 -9.04 0.18 5.97
C ILE A 148 -7.69 0.24 6.66
N PHE A 149 -6.65 -0.26 6.01
CA PHE A 149 -5.29 -0.20 6.56
C PHE A 149 -4.57 1.08 6.14
N TRP A 150 -3.56 1.45 6.92
CA TRP A 150 -2.72 2.60 6.64
C TRP A 150 -1.28 2.17 6.39
N GLU A 151 -0.67 2.77 5.39
CA GLU A 151 0.70 2.50 4.99
C GLU A 151 1.69 3.39 5.72
N ILE A 152 2.75 2.78 6.25
CA ILE A 152 3.98 3.47 6.60
C ILE A 152 4.88 3.43 5.36
N ASN A 153 4.81 4.48 4.53
CA ASN A 153 5.61 4.58 3.31
C ASN A 153 6.97 5.21 3.61
N PHE A 154 8.03 4.49 3.31
CA PHE A 154 9.40 4.91 3.63
C PHE A 154 10.23 5.35 2.40
N SER A 155 9.63 5.58 1.25
CA SER A 155 10.34 6.04 0.04
C SER A 155 11.20 7.28 0.27
N GLY A 156 10.83 8.10 1.26
CA GLY A 156 11.53 9.34 1.59
C GLY A 156 10.96 10.57 0.90
N ASN A 157 9.95 10.39 0.07
CA ASN A 157 9.32 11.46 -0.70
C ASN A 157 8.25 12.24 0.10
N TYR A 158 7.81 11.69 1.24
CA TYR A 158 6.65 12.21 1.97
C TYR A 158 7.02 12.72 3.37
N THR A 159 6.65 13.96 3.65
CA THR A 159 6.94 14.61 4.95
C THR A 159 6.25 13.93 6.12
N TYR A 160 5.04 13.38 5.94
CA TYR A 160 4.30 12.70 6.99
C TYR A 160 5.05 11.51 7.59
N TYR A 161 5.87 10.81 6.79
CA TYR A 161 6.69 9.71 7.27
C TYR A 161 7.69 10.18 8.33
N TYR A 162 8.44 11.25 8.04
CA TYR A 162 9.42 11.80 8.97
C TYR A 162 8.77 12.34 10.25
N ASP A 163 7.64 13.00 10.09
CA ASP A 163 6.81 13.46 11.21
C ASP A 163 6.35 12.29 12.07
N PHE A 164 5.88 11.21 11.46
CA PHE A 164 5.40 10.02 12.17
C PHE A 164 6.53 9.31 12.92
N ILE A 165 7.67 9.04 12.27
CA ILE A 165 8.78 8.29 12.91
C ILE A 165 9.45 9.06 14.05
N THR A 166 9.33 10.38 14.07
CA THR A 166 9.89 11.25 15.13
C THR A 166 8.88 11.60 16.22
N SER A 167 7.57 11.49 15.98
CA SER A 167 6.52 11.84 16.91
C SER A 167 6.08 10.66 17.78
N ARG A 168 6.50 10.62 19.03
CA ARG A 168 6.01 9.63 20.00
C ARG A 168 4.50 9.69 20.22
N GLU A 169 3.91 10.88 20.11
CA GLU A 169 2.47 11.08 20.27
C GLU A 169 1.70 10.42 19.11
N LYS A 170 2.08 10.70 17.85
CA LYS A 170 1.46 10.07 16.68
C LYS A 170 1.60 8.54 16.72
N GLN A 171 2.78 8.02 17.09
CA GLN A 171 3.00 6.58 17.25
C GLN A 171 2.10 5.97 18.33
N ARG A 172 1.93 6.64 19.47
CA ARG A 172 1.02 6.21 20.52
C ARG A 172 -0.43 6.19 20.03
N MET A 173 -0.89 7.25 19.36
CA MET A 173 -2.24 7.32 18.78
C MET A 173 -2.50 6.15 17.82
N ILE A 174 -1.55 5.84 16.94
CA ILE A 174 -1.65 4.69 16.02
C ILE A 174 -1.72 3.37 16.79
N SER A 175 -0.81 3.14 17.74
CA SER A 175 -0.78 1.93 18.56
C SER A 175 -2.08 1.71 19.33
N GLU A 176 -2.63 2.76 19.93
CA GLU A 176 -3.88 2.71 20.70
C GLU A 176 -5.12 2.57 19.80
N SER A 177 -5.07 3.03 18.57
CA SER A 177 -6.19 2.95 17.62
C SER A 177 -6.54 1.51 17.22
N GLY A 178 -5.51 0.66 17.09
CA GLY A 178 -5.64 -0.71 16.59
C GLY A 178 -6.05 -0.80 15.13
N ILE A 179 -5.78 0.24 14.31
CA ILE A 179 -5.91 0.16 12.84
C ILE A 179 -4.90 -0.83 12.30
N LYS A 180 -5.16 -1.40 11.14
CA LYS A 180 -4.18 -2.25 10.45
C LYS A 180 -3.08 -1.38 9.82
N LEU A 181 -1.83 -1.87 9.87
CA LEU A 181 -0.68 -1.19 9.28
C LEU A 181 -0.04 -2.03 8.19
N SER A 182 0.35 -1.40 7.09
CA SER A 182 1.27 -1.95 6.11
C SER A 182 2.58 -1.16 6.08
N VAL A 183 3.57 -1.74 5.42
CA VAL A 183 4.84 -1.08 5.10
C VAL A 183 4.98 -1.07 3.60
N GLY A 184 5.40 0.05 3.02
CA GLY A 184 5.62 0.20 1.60
C GLY A 184 6.88 1.00 1.29
N SER A 185 7.67 0.50 0.34
CA SER A 185 8.85 1.20 -0.18
C SER A 185 8.51 2.22 -1.23
N ASP A 186 7.43 2.00 -1.97
CA ASP A 186 7.07 2.77 -3.15
C ASP A 186 8.21 2.70 -4.20
N LEU A 187 8.72 1.46 -4.37
CA LEU A 187 9.87 1.16 -5.21
C LEU A 187 9.49 1.27 -6.70
N HIS A 188 10.24 2.08 -7.45
CA HIS A 188 10.08 2.24 -8.89
C HIS A 188 11.27 1.68 -9.69
N TRP A 189 12.38 1.42 -9.01
CA TRP A 189 13.58 0.87 -9.61
C TRP A 189 14.36 0.03 -8.58
N ILE A 190 14.72 -1.21 -8.93
CA ILE A 190 15.43 -2.12 -8.02
C ILE A 190 16.80 -1.57 -7.57
N GLY A 191 17.38 -0.63 -8.31
CA GLY A 191 18.61 0.06 -7.90
C GLY A 191 18.47 0.94 -6.67
N ASP A 192 17.23 1.35 -6.33
CA ASP A 192 16.91 2.15 -5.14
C ASP A 192 16.45 1.29 -3.94
N PHE A 193 16.47 -0.04 -4.07
CA PHE A 193 16.04 -0.93 -3.02
C PHE A 193 16.91 -0.80 -1.76
N ASP A 194 16.30 -0.35 -0.67
CA ASP A 194 16.96 -0.16 0.64
C ASP A 194 16.44 -1.17 1.68
N LEU A 195 17.06 -2.36 1.70
CA LEU A 195 16.74 -3.41 2.66
C LEU A 195 16.85 -2.93 4.12
N LYS A 196 17.85 -2.11 4.43
CA LYS A 196 18.05 -1.63 5.80
C LYS A 196 16.85 -0.78 6.25
N ARG A 197 16.41 0.12 5.41
CA ARG A 197 15.28 1.00 5.71
C ARG A 197 13.97 0.20 5.76
N LEU A 198 13.80 -0.77 4.86
CA LEU A 198 12.67 -1.70 4.88
C LEU A 198 12.59 -2.44 6.21
N VAL A 199 13.69 -3.05 6.66
CA VAL A 199 13.76 -3.77 7.95
C VAL A 199 13.43 -2.84 9.12
N GLN A 200 14.04 -1.66 9.18
CA GLN A 200 13.78 -0.68 10.25
C GLN A 200 12.32 -0.23 10.31
N THR A 201 11.66 -0.07 9.15
CA THR A 201 10.25 0.31 9.11
C THR A 201 9.34 -0.84 9.54
N ASN A 202 9.66 -2.08 9.16
CA ASN A 202 8.98 -3.27 9.67
C ASN A 202 9.13 -3.43 11.19
N GLU A 203 10.32 -3.17 11.74
CA GLU A 203 10.56 -3.17 13.19
C GLU A 203 9.73 -2.09 13.89
N LEU A 204 9.59 -0.90 13.29
CA LEU A 204 8.70 0.14 13.82
C LEU A 204 7.25 -0.33 13.85
N ALA A 205 6.74 -0.86 12.74
CA ALA A 205 5.37 -1.37 12.65
C ALA A 205 5.11 -2.48 13.69
N ALA A 206 6.05 -3.41 13.86
CA ALA A 206 5.95 -4.47 14.86
C ALA A 206 5.93 -3.93 16.31
N ARG A 207 6.72 -2.89 16.62
CA ARG A 207 6.70 -2.24 17.95
C ARG A 207 5.38 -1.57 18.28
N LEU A 208 4.65 -1.08 17.28
CA LEU A 208 3.33 -0.48 17.45
C LEU A 208 2.26 -1.52 17.81
N LYS A 209 2.51 -2.81 17.52
CA LYS A 209 1.62 -3.95 17.81
C LYS A 209 0.25 -3.87 17.12
N ASN A 210 0.15 -3.09 16.08
CA ASN A 210 -1.04 -3.03 15.25
C ASN A 210 -1.15 -4.30 14.38
N PRO A 211 -2.37 -4.78 14.07
CA PRO A 211 -2.52 -5.91 13.17
C PRO A 211 -2.03 -5.56 11.76
N LEU A 212 -1.55 -6.57 11.03
CA LEU A 212 -1.26 -6.45 9.60
C LEU A 212 -2.54 -6.63 8.77
N PRO A 213 -2.60 -6.08 7.54
CA PRO A 213 -3.73 -6.30 6.63
C PRO A 213 -3.73 -7.74 6.07
N LEU A 214 -4.74 -8.09 5.28
CA LEU A 214 -4.79 -9.30 4.44
C LEU A 214 -4.66 -10.61 5.23
N GLY A 215 -4.97 -10.63 6.51
CA GLY A 215 -4.80 -11.80 7.36
C GLY A 215 -3.34 -12.20 7.63
N ILE A 216 -2.39 -11.33 7.28
CA ILE A 216 -0.97 -11.55 7.58
C ILE A 216 -0.75 -11.51 9.09
N THR A 217 0.10 -12.40 9.59
CA THR A 217 0.52 -12.43 11.00
C THR A 217 2.03 -12.24 11.10
N TYR A 218 2.47 -11.52 12.13
CA TYR A 218 3.90 -11.29 12.42
C TYR A 218 4.70 -12.56 12.63
#